data_ecf5b05825635c5446ae8084cab7617b
#
_entry.id   ecf5b05825635c5446ae8084cab7617b
#
_cell.length_a   1.000
_cell.length_b   1.000
_cell.length_c   1.000
_cell.angle_alpha   90.00
_cell.angle_beta   90.00
_cell.angle_gamma   90.00
#
_symmetry.space_group_name_H-M   'P 1'
#
loop_
_entity.id
_entity.type
_entity.pdbx_description
1 polymer ?
#
loop_
_entity_poly.entity_id
_entity_poly.type
_entity_poly.pdbx_seq_one_letter_code
_entity_poly.pdbx_strand_id
1 'polypeptide(L)'
;VYFYDFKTDKVTEPYQKIMKEMKVKTFSEGRGTPLSGGDLFIEESNNGRILRVSADEVKWEYVRRIDEDTIAMSSWSRYLTPQEAAPMVEQLRSNLCKK
;
A
#
# COMPACT_ATOMS: atom_id res chain seq x y z
N VAL A 1 9.87 -7.20 -3.16
CA VAL A 1 10.57 -6.06 -2.50
C VAL A 1 11.82 -6.58 -1.82
N TYR A 2 12.95 -6.07 -2.23
CA TYR A 2 14.25 -6.44 -1.71
C TYR A 2 14.76 -5.35 -0.76
N PHE A 3 15.36 -5.77 0.34
CA PHE A 3 16.08 -4.89 1.25
C PHE A 3 17.57 -5.23 1.16
N TYR A 4 18.38 -4.25 0.84
CA TYR A 4 19.82 -4.38 0.78
C TYR A 4 20.47 -3.67 1.96
N ASP A 5 21.27 -4.41 2.71
CA ASP A 5 22.06 -3.85 3.80
C ASP A 5 23.48 -3.56 3.32
N PHE A 6 23.81 -2.28 3.18
CA PHE A 6 25.12 -1.81 2.72
C PHE A 6 26.28 -2.12 3.70
N LYS A 7 25.98 -2.41 4.97
CA LYS A 7 27.03 -2.75 5.96
C LYS A 7 27.44 -4.21 5.88
N THR A 8 26.50 -5.09 5.60
CA THR A 8 26.71 -6.54 5.61
C THR A 8 26.73 -7.15 4.21
N ASP A 9 26.48 -6.33 3.18
CA ASP A 9 26.38 -6.76 1.76
C ASP A 9 25.35 -7.90 1.58
N LYS A 10 24.20 -7.76 2.26
CA LYS A 10 23.14 -8.79 2.22
C LYS A 10 21.85 -8.25 1.64
N VAL A 11 21.18 -9.10 0.86
CA VAL A 11 19.81 -8.90 0.37
C VAL A 11 18.86 -9.77 1.16
N THR A 12 17.72 -9.20 1.56
CA THR A 12 16.63 -9.92 2.23
C THR A 12 15.29 -9.61 1.58
N GLU A 13 14.37 -10.56 1.66
CA GLU A 13 13.00 -10.44 1.14
C GLU A 13 11.96 -10.81 2.21
N PRO A 14 11.82 -10.01 3.26
CA PRO A 14 10.95 -10.38 4.39
C PRO A 14 9.47 -10.54 4.03
N TYR A 15 9.01 -9.97 2.93
CA TYR A 15 7.61 -10.02 2.48
C TYR A 15 7.38 -11.01 1.33
N GLN A 16 8.37 -11.83 0.95
CA GLN A 16 8.28 -12.72 -0.22
C GLN A 16 7.08 -13.65 -0.15
N LYS A 17 6.80 -14.24 1.02
CA LYS A 17 5.70 -15.15 1.24
C LYS A 17 4.36 -14.48 0.94
N ILE A 18 4.05 -13.39 1.65
CA ILE A 18 2.77 -12.69 1.52
C ILE A 18 2.57 -12.11 0.12
N MET A 19 3.64 -11.61 -0.51
CA MET A 19 3.57 -11.10 -1.87
C MET A 19 3.24 -12.19 -2.90
N LYS A 20 3.76 -13.40 -2.72
CA LYS A 20 3.41 -14.56 -3.55
C LYS A 20 1.97 -15.01 -3.33
N GLU A 21 1.53 -15.12 -2.09
CA GLU A 21 0.15 -15.49 -1.72
C GLU A 21 -0.86 -14.51 -2.32
N MET A 22 -0.60 -13.22 -2.23
CA MET A 22 -1.44 -12.17 -2.77
C MET A 22 -1.25 -11.94 -4.27
N LYS A 23 -0.35 -12.68 -4.92
CA LYS A 23 -0.01 -12.55 -6.35
C LYS A 23 0.31 -11.11 -6.74
N VAL A 24 1.07 -10.42 -5.88
CA VAL A 24 1.45 -9.02 -6.11
C VAL A 24 2.37 -8.93 -7.31
N LYS A 25 1.95 -8.22 -8.34
CA LYS A 25 2.77 -7.89 -9.50
C LYS A 25 2.26 -6.66 -10.23
N THR A 26 3.19 -5.97 -10.87
CA THR A 26 2.90 -4.85 -11.77
C THR A 26 3.64 -5.03 -13.09
N PHE A 27 3.12 -4.47 -14.17
CA PHE A 27 3.78 -4.52 -15.48
C PHE A 27 4.82 -3.39 -15.63
N SER A 28 4.44 -2.19 -15.27
CA SER A 28 5.26 -0.99 -15.47
C SER A 28 5.35 -0.12 -14.24
N GLU A 29 4.30 -0.05 -13.44
CA GLU A 29 4.24 0.88 -12.31
C GLU A 29 3.75 0.20 -11.04
N GLY A 30 4.48 0.44 -9.97
CA GLY A 30 4.15 -0.01 -8.64
C GLY A 30 5.14 0.56 -7.62
N ARG A 31 4.73 0.62 -6.38
CA ARG A 31 5.55 1.13 -5.29
C ARG A 31 5.43 0.26 -4.05
N GLY A 32 6.53 0.16 -3.33
CA GLY A 32 6.55 -0.41 -1.99
C GLY A 32 7.19 0.59 -1.01
N THR A 33 6.51 0.90 0.07
CA THR A 33 7.00 1.80 1.11
C THR A 33 7.01 1.08 2.45
N PRO A 34 8.19 0.81 3.03
CA PRO A 34 8.28 0.28 4.37
C PRO A 34 7.70 1.28 5.38
N LEU A 35 6.89 0.76 6.30
CA LEU A 35 6.28 1.55 7.37
C LEU A 35 7.02 1.32 8.69
N SER A 36 6.94 2.28 9.60
CA SER A 36 7.37 2.08 10.97
C SER A 36 6.55 0.94 11.60
N GLY A 37 7.21 0.03 12.31
CA GLY A 37 6.54 -1.15 12.87
C GLY A 37 6.62 -2.41 12.01
N GLY A 38 7.27 -2.35 10.82
CA GLY A 38 7.61 -3.52 10.03
C GLY A 38 6.54 -3.95 9.01
N ASP A 39 5.50 -3.16 8.80
CA ASP A 39 4.57 -3.38 7.70
C ASP A 39 5.10 -2.78 6.38
N LEU A 40 4.55 -3.23 5.27
CA LEU A 40 4.82 -2.72 3.94
C LEU A 40 3.52 -2.19 3.33
N PHE A 41 3.55 -0.95 2.86
CA PHE A 41 2.50 -0.37 2.03
C PHE A 41 2.85 -0.59 0.56
N ILE A 42 1.94 -1.21 -0.20
CA ILE A 42 2.17 -1.61 -1.59
C ILE A 42 1.09 -0.96 -2.46
N GLU A 43 1.52 -0.32 -3.53
CA GLU A 43 0.65 0.11 -4.61
C GLU A 43 0.96 -0.71 -5.87
N GLU A 44 -0.04 -1.43 -6.36
CA GLU A 44 -0.03 -2.04 -7.69
C GLU A 44 -0.78 -1.12 -8.65
N SER A 45 -0.07 -0.12 -9.18
CA SER A 45 -0.68 0.95 -9.97
C SER A 45 -1.48 0.43 -11.15
N ASN A 46 -0.93 -0.51 -11.91
CA ASN A 46 -1.61 -1.10 -13.06
C ASN A 46 -2.90 -1.85 -12.71
N ASN A 47 -2.98 -2.40 -11.50
CA ASN A 47 -4.12 -3.20 -11.05
C ASN A 47 -5.09 -2.40 -10.17
N GLY A 48 -4.85 -1.10 -9.96
CA GLY A 48 -5.68 -0.26 -9.11
C GLY A 48 -5.84 -0.82 -7.68
N ARG A 49 -4.83 -1.55 -7.19
CA ARG A 49 -4.87 -2.23 -5.90
C ARG A 49 -3.82 -1.65 -4.96
N ILE A 50 -4.24 -1.44 -3.72
CA ILE A 50 -3.37 -0.97 -2.65
C ILE A 50 -3.49 -1.94 -1.48
N LEU A 51 -2.35 -2.32 -0.90
CA LEU A 51 -2.25 -3.26 0.20
C LEU A 51 -1.42 -2.67 1.34
N ARG A 52 -1.78 -3.00 2.57
CA ARG A 52 -0.87 -2.97 3.70
C ARG A 52 -0.70 -4.39 4.21
N VAL A 53 0.53 -4.84 4.29
CA VAL A 53 0.88 -6.21 4.67
C VAL A 53 1.96 -6.21 5.75
N SER A 54 1.93 -7.22 6.61
CA SER A 54 3.12 -7.66 7.36
C SER A 54 3.83 -8.78 6.58
N ALA A 55 4.87 -9.37 7.15
CA ALA A 55 5.54 -10.52 6.55
C ALA A 55 4.60 -11.73 6.36
N ASP A 56 3.58 -11.85 7.19
CA ASP A 56 2.73 -13.05 7.31
C ASP A 56 1.26 -12.83 6.95
N GLU A 57 0.77 -11.59 6.96
CA GLU A 57 -0.66 -11.33 6.77
C GLU A 57 -0.96 -10.01 6.05
N VAL A 58 -2.13 -9.98 5.42
CA VAL A 58 -2.71 -8.75 4.87
C VAL A 58 -3.43 -8.01 5.99
N LYS A 59 -3.04 -6.75 6.24
CA LYS A 59 -3.70 -5.88 7.20
C LYS A 59 -4.97 -5.27 6.64
N TRP A 60 -4.91 -4.84 5.40
CA TRP A 60 -6.05 -4.39 4.60
C TRP A 60 -5.70 -4.34 3.11
N GLU A 61 -6.73 -4.34 2.29
CA GLU A 61 -6.68 -4.24 0.84
C GLU A 61 -7.73 -3.24 0.35
N TYR A 62 -7.35 -2.45 -0.64
CA TYR A 62 -8.24 -1.57 -1.38
C TYR A 62 -8.10 -1.84 -2.87
N VAL A 63 -9.23 -1.99 -3.56
CA VAL A 63 -9.28 -2.11 -5.02
C VAL A 63 -10.13 -0.98 -5.58
N ARG A 64 -9.55 -0.21 -6.48
CA ARG A 64 -10.25 0.88 -7.16
C ARG A 64 -11.17 0.32 -8.24
N ARG A 65 -12.31 -0.17 -7.81
CA ARG A 65 -13.33 -0.74 -8.69
C ARG A 65 -14.29 0.34 -9.19
N ILE A 66 -14.55 0.35 -10.50
CA ILE A 66 -15.54 1.24 -11.13
C ILE A 66 -16.89 0.51 -11.23
N ASP A 67 -16.89 -0.71 -11.71
CA ASP A 67 -18.06 -1.60 -11.81
C ASP A 67 -17.63 -3.07 -11.61
N GLU A 68 -18.50 -4.02 -11.92
CA GLU A 68 -18.26 -5.45 -11.68
C GLU A 68 -17.04 -5.97 -12.46
N ASP A 69 -16.81 -5.45 -13.66
CA ASP A 69 -15.79 -5.94 -14.58
C ASP A 69 -14.61 -4.99 -14.77
N THR A 70 -14.68 -3.77 -14.22
CA THR A 70 -13.73 -2.70 -14.48
C THR A 70 -13.06 -2.21 -13.21
N ILE A 71 -11.73 -2.17 -13.24
CA ILE A 71 -10.91 -1.50 -12.24
C ILE A 71 -10.19 -0.30 -12.87
N ALA A 72 -9.98 0.75 -12.11
CA ALA A 72 -9.19 1.89 -12.56
C ALA A 72 -7.76 1.78 -12.02
N MET A 73 -6.79 2.17 -12.83
CA MET A 73 -5.40 2.32 -12.38
C MET A 73 -5.32 3.34 -11.25
N SER A 74 -4.40 3.11 -10.34
CA SER A 74 -4.04 4.06 -9.27
C SER A 74 -2.61 4.52 -9.49
N SER A 75 -2.30 5.74 -9.08
CA SER A 75 -0.94 6.24 -9.09
C SER A 75 -0.71 7.23 -7.96
N TRP A 76 0.52 7.24 -7.45
CA TRP A 76 0.96 8.19 -6.43
C TRP A 76 0.19 8.13 -5.11
N SER A 77 -0.26 6.94 -4.70
CA SER A 77 -0.83 6.74 -3.38
C SER A 77 0.20 7.05 -2.29
N ARG A 78 -0.25 7.67 -1.22
CA ARG A 78 0.58 7.99 -0.07
C ARG A 78 -0.03 7.41 1.19
N TYR A 79 0.77 6.72 1.95
CA TYR A 79 0.41 6.33 3.30
C TYR A 79 0.64 7.50 4.25
N LEU A 80 -0.37 7.82 5.04
CA LEU A 80 -0.28 8.77 6.13
C LEU A 80 -0.33 8.03 7.45
N THR A 81 0.55 8.40 8.36
CA THR A 81 0.47 7.92 9.74
C THR A 81 -0.81 8.43 10.40
N PRO A 82 -1.30 7.79 11.49
CA PRO A 82 -2.45 8.31 12.23
C PRO A 82 -2.30 9.77 12.66
N GLN A 83 -1.09 10.18 13.04
CA GLN A 83 -0.78 11.54 13.44
C GLN A 83 -0.88 12.54 12.28
N GLU A 84 -0.40 12.16 11.09
CA GLU A 84 -0.52 12.98 9.87
C GLU A 84 -1.95 13.04 9.36
N ALA A 85 -2.70 11.96 9.48
CA ALA A 85 -4.08 11.85 8.98
C ALA A 85 -5.10 12.55 9.88
N ALA A 86 -4.90 12.58 11.21
CA ALA A 86 -5.86 13.08 12.17
C ALA A 86 -6.42 14.48 11.86
N PRO A 87 -5.60 15.52 11.60
CA PRO A 87 -6.12 16.86 11.30
C PRO A 87 -6.90 16.90 9.98
N MET A 88 -6.51 16.08 8.98
CA MET A 88 -7.22 15.99 7.70
C MET A 88 -8.59 15.34 7.87
N VAL A 89 -8.65 14.26 8.65
CA VAL A 89 -9.90 13.55 8.95
C VAL A 89 -10.86 14.45 9.72
N GLU A 90 -10.36 15.21 10.69
CA GLU A 90 -11.16 16.17 11.44
C GLU A 90 -11.72 17.28 10.54
N GLN A 91 -10.87 17.84 9.67
CA GLN A 91 -11.32 18.84 8.70
C GLN A 91 -12.36 18.28 7.72
N LEU A 92 -12.18 17.05 7.22
CA LEU A 92 -13.16 16.39 6.37
C LEU A 92 -14.48 16.18 7.10
N ARG A 93 -14.45 15.75 8.35
CA ARG A 93 -15.66 15.57 9.19
C ARG A 93 -16.39 16.90 9.45
N SER A 94 -15.65 17.97 9.70
CA SER A 94 -16.24 19.29 9.92
C SER A 94 -16.86 19.88 8.64
N ASN A 95 -16.34 19.49 7.47
CA ASN A 95 -16.81 19.93 6.16
C ASN A 95 -17.81 18.95 5.51
N LEU A 96 -18.24 17.91 6.23
CA LEU A 96 -19.28 17.02 5.73
C LEU A 96 -20.50 17.82 5.35
N CYS A 97 -20.73 17.84 4.05
CA CYS A 97 -21.86 18.41 3.32
C CYS A 97 -22.93 19.04 4.21
N LYS A 98 -22.80 20.33 4.44
CA LYS A 98 -23.96 21.12 4.85
C LYS A 98 -24.92 21.08 3.67
N LYS A 99 -25.92 20.22 3.77
CA LYS A 99 -27.05 20.25 2.84
C LYS A 99 -27.79 21.58 2.98
#